data_d050be36a546dadc690ea1b8abdaab43
#
_entry.id   d050be36a546dadc690ea1b8abdaab43
#
_cell.length_a   1.000
_cell.length_b   1.000
_cell.length_c   1.000
_cell.angle_alpha   90.00
_cell.angle_beta   90.00
_cell.angle_gamma   90.00
#
_symmetry.space_group_name_H-M   'P 1'
#
loop_
_entity.id
_entity.type
_entity.pdbx_description
1 polymer ?
#
loop_
_entity_poly.entity_id
_entity_poly.type
_entity_poly.pdbx_seq_one_letter_code
_entity_poly.pdbx_strand_id
1 'polypeptide(L)'
;MDIRSKVFETVENAVNNDKRYNEYFIIVRGDGFYYVVGKDAITLRLILDLNSCKDMVSFASDKLDEILSKIVRNGFRVAIIPIK
;
A
#
# COMPACT_ATOMS: atom_id res chain seq x y z
N MET A 1 -4.97 -18.19 7.73
CA MET A 1 -5.11 -17.43 6.47
C MET A 1 -3.92 -16.49 6.30
N ASP A 2 -3.38 -16.45 5.11
CA ASP A 2 -2.22 -15.65 4.80
C ASP A 2 -2.57 -14.16 4.76
N ILE A 3 -1.79 -13.33 5.47
CA ILE A 3 -2.02 -11.88 5.49
C ILE A 3 -1.89 -11.27 4.09
N ARG A 4 -0.99 -11.79 3.28
CA ARG A 4 -0.81 -11.33 1.90
C ARG A 4 -2.09 -11.47 1.09
N SER A 5 -2.75 -12.62 1.20
CA SER A 5 -4.02 -12.87 0.49
C SER A 5 -5.12 -11.92 0.96
N LYS A 6 -5.18 -11.63 2.26
CA LYS A 6 -6.16 -10.68 2.80
C LYS A 6 -5.92 -9.27 2.30
N VAL A 7 -4.67 -8.86 2.22
CA VAL A 7 -4.32 -7.53 1.74
C VAL A 7 -4.70 -7.36 0.27
N PHE A 8 -4.33 -8.35 -0.57
CA PHE A 8 -4.70 -8.34 -1.98
C PHE A 8 -6.20 -8.31 -2.18
N GLU A 9 -6.93 -9.12 -1.42
CA GLU A 9 -8.39 -9.17 -1.48
C GLU A 9 -9.01 -7.82 -1.07
N THR A 10 -8.47 -7.19 -0.03
CA THR A 10 -8.95 -5.90 0.43
C THR A 10 -8.80 -4.83 -0.66
N VAL A 11 -7.64 -4.79 -1.32
CA VAL A 11 -7.40 -3.84 -2.40
C VAL A 11 -8.31 -4.12 -3.60
N GLU A 12 -8.43 -5.38 -3.99
CA GLU A 12 -9.28 -5.79 -5.11
C GLU A 12 -10.74 -5.40 -4.86
N ASN A 13 -11.25 -5.65 -3.66
CA ASN A 13 -12.62 -5.29 -3.30
C ASN A 13 -12.84 -3.77 -3.32
N ALA A 14 -11.87 -3.01 -2.82
CA ALA A 14 -11.96 -1.55 -2.83
C ALA A 14 -12.02 -1.02 -4.26
N VAL A 15 -11.17 -1.50 -5.14
CA VAL A 15 -11.14 -1.09 -6.55
C VAL A 15 -12.44 -1.50 -7.27
N ASN A 16 -12.95 -2.70 -6.98
CA ASN A 16 -14.18 -3.17 -7.60
C ASN A 16 -15.40 -2.36 -7.15
N ASN A 17 -15.41 -1.89 -5.90
CA ASN A 17 -16.50 -1.08 -5.37
C ASN A 17 -16.42 0.38 -5.85
N ASP A 18 -15.22 0.89 -6.05
CA ASP A 18 -15.04 2.27 -6.51
C ASP A 18 -13.78 2.34 -7.37
N LYS A 19 -13.98 2.47 -8.68
CA LYS A 19 -12.89 2.45 -9.65
C LYS A 19 -11.96 3.65 -9.53
N ARG A 20 -12.33 4.69 -8.80
CA ARG A 20 -11.47 5.83 -8.53
C ARG A 20 -10.22 5.40 -7.75
N TYR A 21 -10.29 4.30 -7.00
CA TYR A 21 -9.13 3.77 -6.29
C TYR A 21 -7.98 3.37 -7.22
N ASN A 22 -8.24 3.13 -8.50
CA ASN A 22 -7.17 2.86 -9.48
C ASN A 22 -6.23 4.06 -9.66
N GLU A 23 -6.70 5.26 -9.32
CA GLU A 23 -5.91 6.49 -9.43
C GLU A 23 -5.14 6.82 -8.17
N TYR A 24 -5.33 6.03 -7.11
CA TYR A 24 -4.69 6.27 -5.82
C TYR A 24 -3.59 5.26 -5.55
N PHE A 25 -2.62 5.71 -4.78
CA PHE A 25 -1.64 4.82 -4.14
C PHE A 25 -2.33 4.25 -2.90
N ILE A 26 -2.60 2.95 -2.89
CA ILE A 26 -3.42 2.34 -1.85
C ILE A 26 -2.54 1.76 -0.75
N ILE A 27 -2.78 2.17 0.49
CA ILE A 27 -2.14 1.62 1.68
C ILE A 27 -3.20 0.91 2.50
N VAL A 28 -2.96 -0.35 2.85
CA VAL A 28 -3.89 -1.14 3.67
C VAL A 28 -3.43 -1.10 5.12
N ARG A 29 -4.32 -0.67 6.00
CA ARG A 29 -4.04 -0.60 7.44
C ARG A 29 -4.37 -1.92 8.12
N GLY A 30 -3.35 -2.57 8.67
CA GLY A 30 -3.51 -3.76 9.50
C GLY A 30 -3.33 -3.43 10.98
N ASP A 31 -3.10 -4.45 11.77
CA ASP A 31 -2.90 -4.32 13.21
C ASP A 31 -1.41 -4.05 13.48
N GLY A 32 -1.09 -2.78 13.69
CA GLY A 32 0.28 -2.34 13.97
C GLY A 32 1.17 -2.21 12.74
N PHE A 33 0.67 -2.57 11.56
CA PHE A 33 1.42 -2.52 10.31
C PHE A 33 0.56 -1.98 9.18
N TYR A 34 1.25 -1.41 8.19
CA TYR A 34 0.63 -1.02 6.92
C TYR A 34 1.20 -1.88 5.81
N TYR A 35 0.40 -2.13 4.78
CA TYR A 35 0.76 -3.00 3.66
C TYR A 35 0.48 -2.30 2.34
N VAL A 36 1.37 -2.53 1.38
CA VAL A 36 1.23 -2.04 0.01
C VAL A 36 1.49 -3.22 -0.91
N VAL A 37 0.62 -3.43 -1.89
CA VAL A 37 0.70 -4.59 -2.78
C VAL A 37 0.62 -4.19 -4.25
N GLY A 38 1.04 -5.12 -5.11
CA GLY A 38 0.92 -5.00 -6.55
C GLY A 38 1.76 -3.87 -7.13
N LYS A 39 1.17 -3.10 -8.03
CA LYS A 39 1.86 -2.00 -8.72
C LYS A 39 2.36 -0.94 -7.74
N ASP A 40 1.61 -0.70 -6.66
CA ASP A 40 1.97 0.29 -5.65
C ASP A 40 3.18 -0.18 -4.84
N ALA A 41 3.30 -1.49 -4.59
CA ALA A 41 4.47 -2.04 -3.92
C ALA A 41 5.73 -1.84 -4.77
N ILE A 42 5.62 -2.06 -6.08
CA ILE A 42 6.74 -1.84 -7.00
C ILE A 42 7.15 -0.36 -6.98
N THR A 43 6.19 0.54 -7.05
CA THR A 43 6.42 1.98 -6.99
C THR A 43 7.09 2.37 -5.67
N LEU A 44 6.60 1.85 -4.55
CA LEU A 44 7.14 2.17 -3.23
C LEU A 44 8.59 1.71 -3.09
N ARG A 45 8.91 0.52 -3.61
CA ARG A 45 10.29 0.05 -3.59
C ARG A 45 11.23 0.98 -4.35
N LEU A 46 10.77 1.53 -5.46
CA LEU A 46 11.56 2.49 -6.23
C LEU A 46 11.74 3.80 -5.45
N ILE A 47 10.69 4.28 -4.81
CA ILE A 47 10.73 5.50 -4.00
C ILE A 47 11.69 5.35 -2.81
N LEU A 48 11.64 4.19 -2.15
CA LEU A 48 12.46 3.91 -0.96
C LEU A 48 13.83 3.31 -1.28
N ASP A 49 14.11 3.07 -2.56
CA ASP A 49 15.36 2.46 -3.01
C ASP A 49 15.62 1.10 -2.35
N LEU A 50 14.58 0.26 -2.32
CA LEU A 50 14.67 -1.07 -1.73
C LEU A 50 15.03 -2.12 -2.78
N ASN A 51 15.96 -3.00 -2.43
CA ASN A 51 16.40 -4.11 -3.29
C ASN A 51 15.57 -5.36 -3.00
N SER A 52 14.29 -5.34 -3.37
CA SER A 52 13.41 -6.47 -3.14
C SER A 52 12.62 -6.75 -4.41
N CYS A 53 12.37 -8.03 -4.68
CA CYS A 53 11.53 -8.46 -5.80
C CYS A 53 10.12 -8.86 -5.36
N LYS A 54 9.76 -8.57 -4.12
CA LYS A 54 8.44 -8.93 -3.59
C LYS A 54 7.38 -7.96 -4.08
N ASP A 55 6.18 -8.47 -4.26
CA ASP A 55 5.01 -7.69 -4.68
C ASP A 55 4.20 -7.16 -3.49
N MET A 56 4.73 -7.26 -2.29
CA MET A 56 4.14 -6.67 -1.09
C MET A 56 5.23 -6.04 -0.24
N VAL A 57 4.97 -4.81 0.20
CA VAL A 57 5.82 -4.10 1.13
C VAL A 57 5.01 -3.86 2.40
N SER A 58 5.59 -4.16 3.56
CA SER A 58 4.97 -3.86 4.84
C SER A 58 5.90 -2.98 5.67
N PHE A 59 5.29 -2.14 6.50
CA PHE A 59 6.07 -1.29 7.40
C PHE A 59 5.27 -1.05 8.68
N ALA A 60 6.00 -0.79 9.77
CA ALA A 60 5.38 -0.53 11.07
C ALA A 60 4.64 0.81 11.05
N SER A 61 3.60 0.92 11.88
CA SER A 61 2.75 2.10 11.90
C SER A 61 3.50 3.38 12.25
N ASP A 62 4.60 3.29 13.00
CA ASP A 62 5.41 4.46 13.36
C ASP A 62 6.21 5.03 12.18
N LYS A 63 6.29 4.30 11.08
CA LYS A 63 6.96 4.75 9.86
C LYS A 63 6.02 5.40 8.85
N LEU A 64 4.71 5.42 9.13
CA LEU A 64 3.72 5.89 8.18
C LEU A 64 3.97 7.32 7.71
N ASP A 65 4.21 8.24 8.64
CA ASP A 65 4.36 9.66 8.30
C ASP A 65 5.55 9.89 7.38
N GLU A 66 6.67 9.23 7.64
CA GLU A 66 7.86 9.32 6.82
C GLU A 66 7.62 8.79 5.41
N ILE A 67 7.02 7.60 5.32
CA ILE A 67 6.75 6.96 4.05
C ILE A 67 5.69 7.73 3.27
N LEU A 68 4.63 8.16 3.94
CA LEU A 68 3.56 8.94 3.33
C LEU A 68 4.09 10.23 2.72
N SER A 69 4.97 10.92 3.41
CA SER A 69 5.60 12.13 2.92
C SER A 69 6.36 11.88 1.62
N LYS A 70 7.10 10.78 1.54
CA LYS A 70 7.85 10.43 0.34
C LYS A 70 6.93 10.12 -0.84
N ILE A 71 5.82 9.41 -0.59
CA ILE A 71 4.84 9.07 -1.63
C ILE A 71 4.21 10.34 -2.19
N VAL A 72 3.78 11.24 -1.32
CA VAL A 72 3.13 12.48 -1.71
C VAL A 72 4.09 13.38 -2.50
N ARG A 73 5.35 13.45 -2.09
CA ARG A 73 6.37 14.23 -2.80
C ARG A 73 6.58 13.73 -4.24
N ASN A 74 6.32 12.47 -4.49
CA ASN A 74 6.44 11.89 -5.84
C ASN A 74 5.16 12.08 -6.66
N GLY A 75 4.20 12.85 -6.15
CA GLY A 75 3.02 13.24 -6.91
C GLY A 75 1.84 12.28 -6.83
N PHE A 76 1.89 11.31 -5.93
CA PHE A 76 0.80 10.34 -5.79
C PHE A 76 -0.25 10.81 -4.80
N ARG A 77 -1.50 10.49 -5.09
CA ARG A 77 -2.59 10.61 -4.13
C ARG A 77 -2.69 9.31 -3.36
N VAL A 78 -2.89 9.39 -2.05
CA VAL A 78 -2.89 8.22 -1.18
C VAL A 78 -4.29 7.94 -0.64
N ALA A 79 -4.69 6.68 -0.65
CA ALA A 79 -5.88 6.20 0.03
C ALA A 79 -5.46 5.14 1.05
N ILE A 80 -5.89 5.30 2.29
CA ILE A 80 -5.64 4.33 3.35
C ILE A 80 -6.94 3.61 3.66
N ILE A 81 -6.94 2.29 3.49
CA ILE A 81 -8.14 1.48 3.73
C ILE A 81 -7.84 0.42 4.79
N PRO A 82 -8.81 0.11 5.67
CA PRO A 82 -8.59 -0.93 6.68
C PRO A 82 -8.63 -2.31 6.05
N ILE A 83 -7.83 -3.22 6.59
CA ILE A 83 -7.89 -4.62 6.19
C ILE A 83 -9.21 -5.24 6.68
N LYS A 84 -9.76 -6.12 5.88
CA LYS A 84 -11.00 -6.81 6.25
C LYS A 84 -10.73 -8.01 7.14
#